data_ccd457ce242614cf3cf6fa3ca9e6f5bc
#
_entry.id   ccd457ce242614cf3cf6fa3ca9e6f5bc
#
_cell.length_a   1.000
_cell.length_b   1.000
_cell.length_c   1.000
_cell.angle_alpha   90.00
_cell.angle_beta   90.00
_cell.angle_gamma   90.00
#
_symmetry.space_group_name_H-M   'P 1'
#
loop_
_entity.id
_entity.type
_entity.pdbx_description
1 polymer ?
#
loop_
_entity_poly.entity_id
_entity_poly.type
_entity_poly.pdbx_seq_one_letter_code
_entity_poly.pdbx_strand_id
1 'polypeptide(L)'
;MDKIRKIFILLYGLAIGMQVQAQDKIVNPDISYAGTPRTLTIGGINVSGVEGYEDYVLTGISGLSVGEQVEVPGDDITNAVKRYWKHGLFSKVAVAADSIVGDKLYLHIYLSVRPRISNINYIGLKKSEREDMEQKLGMVKGTQLTPNMIDRAKILAKKYFDDKGFKNADIEINQREDVTEKNHVILDVVVDKKEKTKVHKITIEGNEKLSDRKIKGGLFSKGAFAKTHEAGKLSSFLKAKKFTPERWKEDKQKLIDKYYEHGYRDAQILEDSVGNYDGKHVDIYLKVDEGKQYFLRNVTWVGNTVYSTDYLSALLGMKKGDVYNQKLLHKRLNEDEDAVGNLYYNNGYVFSNINPAEVNIDGDSIDLEMRVTEGPQAYLSHIRINGNTRLYENVVRRELRTKPGDLFSKEAVNRSLRELASMGHFDPEKMNPDIKPNYEDGTCLLYTSDAADEL
;
A
#
# COMPACT_ATOMS: atom_id res chain seq x y z
N MET A 1 45.88 37.68 -87.92
CA MET A 1 44.47 37.50 -87.45
C MET A 1 44.17 36.06 -86.91
N ASP A 2 44.93 35.08 -87.24
CA ASP A 2 44.64 33.69 -86.82
C ASP A 2 45.04 33.34 -85.37
N LYS A 3 45.90 34.05 -84.71
CA LYS A 3 46.25 33.78 -83.30
C LYS A 3 45.18 34.27 -82.30
N ILE A 4 44.44 35.32 -82.65
CA ILE A 4 43.40 35.87 -81.78
C ILE A 4 42.12 34.99 -81.85
N ARG A 5 41.87 34.40 -83.03
CA ARG A 5 40.70 33.52 -83.23
C ARG A 5 40.85 32.15 -82.47
N LYS A 6 42.09 31.68 -82.34
CA LYS A 6 42.32 30.43 -81.53
C LYS A 6 42.26 30.68 -80.05
N ILE A 7 42.53 31.85 -79.51
CA ILE A 7 42.45 32.23 -78.11
C ILE A 7 40.92 32.37 -77.73
N PHE A 8 40.10 32.92 -78.61
CA PHE A 8 38.64 33.02 -78.36
C PHE A 8 37.95 31.69 -78.41
N ILE A 9 38.36 30.75 -79.21
CA ILE A 9 37.76 29.37 -79.26
C ILE A 9 38.20 28.59 -78.03
N LEU A 10 39.42 28.79 -77.49
CA LEU A 10 39.91 28.14 -76.26
C LEU A 10 39.21 28.70 -74.99
N LEU A 11 38.94 29.99 -74.96
CA LEU A 11 38.15 30.62 -73.85
C LEU A 11 36.66 30.26 -73.87
N TYR A 12 36.08 30.06 -75.07
CA TYR A 12 34.71 29.59 -75.17
C TYR A 12 34.53 28.09 -74.84
N GLY A 13 35.54 27.28 -75.12
CA GLY A 13 35.58 25.87 -74.73
C GLY A 13 35.77 25.64 -73.25
N LEU A 14 36.45 26.58 -72.54
CA LEU A 14 36.63 26.49 -71.07
C LEU A 14 35.42 27.03 -70.28
N ALA A 15 34.56 27.84 -70.90
CA ALA A 15 33.32 28.36 -70.30
C ALA A 15 32.15 27.37 -70.32
N ILE A 16 32.24 26.29 -71.11
CA ILE A 16 31.18 25.26 -71.21
C ILE A 16 31.41 24.10 -70.21
N GLY A 17 32.57 24.08 -69.52
CA GLY A 17 32.98 22.97 -68.61
C GLY A 17 32.61 23.17 -67.11
N MET A 18 32.01 24.28 -66.70
CA MET A 18 31.56 24.50 -65.33
C MET A 18 30.05 24.78 -65.31
N GLN A 19 29.23 23.84 -65.73
CA GLN A 19 27.89 23.74 -65.17
C GLN A 19 28.04 23.16 -63.77
N VAL A 20 28.23 24.03 -62.80
CA VAL A 20 27.92 23.75 -61.41
C VAL A 20 26.40 23.50 -61.41
N GLN A 21 25.98 22.23 -61.41
CA GLN A 21 24.61 21.89 -61.11
C GLN A 21 24.36 22.47 -59.72
N ALA A 22 23.69 23.61 -59.67
CA ALA A 22 23.11 24.09 -58.42
C ALA A 22 22.11 22.99 -57.99
N GLN A 23 22.51 22.23 -57.00
CA GLN A 23 21.65 21.25 -56.37
C GLN A 23 20.42 22.03 -55.83
N ASP A 24 19.22 21.69 -56.30
CA ASP A 24 17.99 22.32 -55.83
C ASP A 24 17.91 22.13 -54.32
N LYS A 25 17.97 23.25 -53.60
CA LYS A 25 17.82 23.30 -52.16
C LYS A 25 16.36 23.56 -51.83
N ILE A 26 15.66 22.55 -51.31
CA ILE A 26 14.32 22.69 -50.80
C ILE A 26 14.40 22.99 -49.28
N VAL A 27 13.91 24.17 -48.89
CA VAL A 27 13.90 24.61 -47.46
C VAL A 27 12.50 24.34 -46.91
N ASN A 28 12.42 23.83 -45.71
CA ASN A 28 11.18 23.38 -45.03
C ASN A 28 10.32 22.48 -45.93
N PRO A 29 10.83 21.32 -46.37
CA PRO A 29 10.11 20.43 -47.25
C PRO A 29 8.83 19.93 -46.57
N ASP A 30 7.71 20.02 -47.30
CA ASP A 30 6.46 19.40 -46.84
C ASP A 30 6.53 17.89 -47.06
N ILE A 31 6.70 17.17 -45.97
CA ILE A 31 6.79 15.70 -45.95
C ILE A 31 5.46 15.12 -45.51
N SER A 32 4.66 14.68 -46.49
CA SER A 32 3.42 13.99 -46.22
C SER A 32 3.65 12.49 -45.91
N TYR A 33 3.17 12.04 -44.79
CA TYR A 33 3.21 10.60 -44.42
C TYR A 33 2.32 9.72 -45.33
N ALA A 34 1.46 10.31 -46.14
CA ALA A 34 0.67 9.63 -47.17
C ALA A 34 1.41 9.47 -48.49
N GLY A 35 2.62 10.07 -48.63
CA GLY A 35 3.42 9.99 -49.84
C GLY A 35 4.26 8.69 -49.90
N THR A 36 4.80 8.42 -51.09
CA THR A 36 5.78 7.32 -51.27
C THR A 36 7.07 7.63 -50.53
N PRO A 37 7.59 6.70 -49.70
CA PRO A 37 8.85 6.85 -49.02
C PRO A 37 10.01 7.11 -50.03
N ARG A 38 10.92 8.00 -49.63
CA ARG A 38 12.14 8.29 -50.38
C ARG A 38 13.34 7.95 -49.53
N THR A 39 14.30 7.25 -50.08
CA THR A 39 15.58 7.02 -49.42
C THR A 39 16.45 8.26 -49.59
N LEU A 40 16.83 8.87 -48.49
CA LEU A 40 17.69 10.06 -48.44
C LEU A 40 18.90 9.80 -47.51
N THR A 41 20.02 10.44 -47.81
CA THR A 41 21.21 10.36 -46.97
C THR A 41 21.22 11.52 -45.97
N ILE A 42 21.42 11.26 -44.68
CA ILE A 42 21.52 12.31 -43.67
C ILE A 42 22.77 13.17 -43.92
N GLY A 43 22.56 14.42 -44.36
CA GLY A 43 23.63 15.38 -44.60
C GLY A 43 24.05 16.15 -43.38
N GLY A 44 23.21 16.26 -42.37
CA GLY A 44 23.47 16.93 -41.11
C GLY A 44 22.31 16.80 -40.14
N ILE A 45 22.62 16.82 -38.83
CA ILE A 45 21.64 16.81 -37.76
C ILE A 45 21.93 17.99 -36.83
N ASN A 46 20.96 18.83 -36.62
CA ASN A 46 21.02 19.94 -35.67
C ASN A 46 20.06 19.61 -34.48
N VAL A 47 20.48 19.92 -33.26
CA VAL A 47 19.66 19.71 -32.06
C VAL A 47 19.50 21.05 -31.36
N SER A 48 18.28 21.32 -30.87
CA SER A 48 18.00 22.56 -30.15
C SER A 48 16.97 22.37 -29.04
N GLY A 49 16.88 23.36 -28.14
CA GLY A 49 15.90 23.40 -27.06
C GLY A 49 16.36 22.78 -25.76
N VAL A 50 17.63 22.34 -25.67
CA VAL A 50 18.23 21.78 -24.46
C VAL A 50 19.57 22.50 -24.19
N GLU A 51 19.73 23.08 -23.00
CA GLU A 51 20.97 23.68 -22.53
C GLU A 51 21.75 22.68 -21.64
N GLY A 52 23.05 22.67 -21.70
CA GLY A 52 23.93 21.88 -20.83
C GLY A 52 24.19 20.44 -21.28
N TYR A 53 23.80 20.08 -22.50
CA TYR A 53 24.14 18.81 -23.12
C TYR A 53 24.91 19.08 -24.44
N GLU A 54 25.92 18.28 -24.69
CA GLU A 54 26.64 18.34 -25.97
C GLU A 54 25.79 17.73 -27.09
N ASP A 55 25.74 18.37 -28.25
CA ASP A 55 24.92 17.97 -29.40
C ASP A 55 25.18 16.54 -29.84
N TYR A 56 26.41 16.06 -29.76
CA TYR A 56 26.76 14.69 -30.15
C TYR A 56 26.10 13.64 -29.21
N VAL A 57 25.94 13.97 -27.91
CA VAL A 57 25.27 13.10 -26.93
C VAL A 57 23.78 13.00 -27.27
N LEU A 58 23.15 14.16 -27.51
CA LEU A 58 21.74 14.23 -27.87
C LEU A 58 21.49 13.53 -29.19
N THR A 59 22.30 13.76 -30.21
CA THR A 59 22.22 13.06 -31.49
C THR A 59 22.37 11.55 -31.32
N GLY A 60 23.32 11.10 -30.49
CA GLY A 60 23.53 9.70 -30.18
C GLY A 60 22.30 8.97 -29.64
N ILE A 61 21.47 9.65 -28.83
CA ILE A 61 20.19 9.10 -28.31
C ILE A 61 19.24 8.79 -29.46
N SER A 62 19.22 9.62 -30.54
CA SER A 62 18.35 9.39 -31.69
C SER A 62 18.68 8.08 -32.43
N GLY A 63 19.95 7.66 -32.35
CA GLY A 63 20.51 6.56 -33.14
C GLY A 63 20.59 6.87 -34.64
N LEU A 64 20.49 8.14 -35.04
CA LEU A 64 20.69 8.59 -36.40
C LEU A 64 22.15 9.11 -36.54
N SER A 65 22.75 8.86 -37.70
CA SER A 65 24.13 9.28 -37.97
C SER A 65 24.26 10.02 -39.30
N VAL A 66 25.11 11.03 -39.35
CA VAL A 66 25.41 11.71 -40.60
C VAL A 66 26.08 10.74 -41.60
N GLY A 67 25.59 10.71 -42.83
CA GLY A 67 25.98 9.75 -43.85
C GLY A 67 25.13 8.49 -43.91
N GLU A 68 24.23 8.28 -42.98
CA GLU A 68 23.28 7.14 -42.97
C GLU A 68 22.14 7.37 -43.98
N GLN A 69 21.71 6.29 -44.62
CA GLN A 69 20.53 6.33 -45.49
C GLN A 69 19.26 6.04 -44.67
N VAL A 70 18.25 6.88 -44.80
CA VAL A 70 16.99 6.77 -44.09
C VAL A 70 15.82 6.90 -45.08
N GLU A 71 14.75 6.20 -44.79
CA GLU A 71 13.48 6.35 -45.52
C GLU A 71 12.65 7.45 -44.88
N VAL A 72 12.18 8.39 -45.72
CA VAL A 72 11.35 9.54 -45.29
C VAL A 72 10.14 9.73 -46.22
N PRO A 73 8.92 9.66 -45.67
CA PRO A 73 8.56 9.23 -44.32
C PRO A 73 8.86 7.75 -44.07
N GLY A 74 9.31 7.41 -42.86
CA GLY A 74 9.70 6.04 -42.53
C GLY A 74 9.87 5.74 -41.04
N ASP A 75 10.21 4.51 -40.74
CA ASP A 75 10.33 4.03 -39.37
C ASP A 75 11.59 4.57 -38.67
N ASP A 76 12.64 4.94 -39.39
CA ASP A 76 13.90 5.43 -38.83
C ASP A 76 13.69 6.68 -37.98
N ILE A 77 12.95 7.67 -38.53
CA ILE A 77 12.62 8.90 -37.81
C ILE A 77 11.66 8.60 -36.65
N THR A 78 10.66 7.75 -36.89
CA THR A 78 9.73 7.33 -35.83
C THR A 78 10.45 6.64 -34.68
N ASN A 79 11.43 5.78 -34.97
CA ASN A 79 12.21 5.08 -33.97
C ASN A 79 13.14 6.02 -33.22
N ALA A 80 13.72 7.03 -33.86
CA ALA A 80 14.50 8.07 -33.22
C ALA A 80 13.65 8.83 -32.18
N VAL A 81 12.43 9.23 -32.53
CA VAL A 81 11.51 9.86 -31.59
C VAL A 81 11.18 8.92 -30.42
N LYS A 82 10.88 7.63 -30.70
CA LYS A 82 10.61 6.63 -29.65
C LYS A 82 11.81 6.45 -28.70
N ARG A 83 13.06 6.49 -29.18
CA ARG A 83 14.26 6.40 -28.35
C ARG A 83 14.36 7.55 -27.36
N TYR A 84 14.11 8.80 -27.79
CA TYR A 84 14.06 9.95 -26.89
C TYR A 84 12.97 9.79 -25.83
N TRP A 85 11.76 9.35 -26.20
CA TRP A 85 10.68 9.10 -25.24
C TRP A 85 11.03 7.99 -24.25
N LYS A 86 11.67 6.93 -24.70
CA LYS A 86 12.11 5.82 -23.84
C LYS A 86 13.17 6.27 -22.81
N HIS A 87 13.97 7.26 -23.16
CA HIS A 87 14.97 7.83 -22.26
C HIS A 87 14.36 8.57 -21.06
N GLY A 88 13.10 9.03 -21.20
CA GLY A 88 12.33 9.64 -20.11
C GLY A 88 12.69 11.08 -19.73
N LEU A 89 13.80 11.61 -20.26
CA LEU A 89 14.32 12.95 -19.91
C LEU A 89 13.52 14.11 -20.54
N PHE A 90 12.83 13.85 -21.64
CA PHE A 90 12.25 14.89 -22.47
C PHE A 90 10.74 15.00 -22.27
N SER A 91 10.22 16.22 -22.24
CA SER A 91 8.79 16.54 -22.20
C SER A 91 8.22 16.77 -23.60
N LYS A 92 9.08 17.16 -24.56
CA LYS A 92 8.71 17.37 -25.94
C LYS A 92 9.84 16.88 -26.84
N VAL A 93 9.49 16.18 -27.91
CA VAL A 93 10.40 15.69 -28.94
C VAL A 93 9.74 15.94 -30.28
N ALA A 94 10.41 16.65 -31.16
CA ALA A 94 9.98 16.82 -32.55
C ALA A 94 11.20 16.70 -33.46
N VAL A 95 11.06 16.00 -34.58
CA VAL A 95 12.08 15.89 -35.62
C VAL A 95 11.49 16.50 -36.88
N ALA A 96 12.16 17.48 -37.40
CA ALA A 96 11.75 18.19 -38.65
C ALA A 96 12.86 18.07 -39.69
N ALA A 97 12.46 18.07 -40.96
CA ALA A 97 13.37 18.23 -42.08
C ALA A 97 13.60 19.73 -42.32
N ASP A 98 14.82 20.19 -42.07
CA ASP A 98 15.20 21.59 -42.28
C ASP A 98 15.38 21.94 -43.78
N SER A 99 16.04 21.03 -44.49
CA SER A 99 16.23 21.17 -45.94
C SER A 99 16.62 19.87 -46.61
N ILE A 100 16.34 19.76 -47.88
CA ILE A 100 16.82 18.70 -48.77
C ILE A 100 17.64 19.33 -49.85
N VAL A 101 18.87 18.85 -50.06
CA VAL A 101 19.80 19.30 -51.07
C VAL A 101 20.27 18.11 -51.91
N GLY A 102 19.66 17.92 -53.07
CA GLY A 102 19.85 16.71 -53.88
C GLY A 102 19.28 15.49 -53.15
N ASP A 103 20.11 14.54 -52.77
CA ASP A 103 19.77 13.34 -51.98
C ASP A 103 20.09 13.47 -50.48
N LYS A 104 20.57 14.64 -50.05
CA LYS A 104 20.99 14.90 -48.66
C LYS A 104 19.88 15.59 -47.89
N LEU A 105 19.48 14.94 -46.77
CA LEU A 105 18.49 15.42 -45.82
C LEU A 105 19.19 16.07 -44.61
N TYR A 106 18.77 17.28 -44.27
CA TYR A 106 19.20 17.97 -43.07
C TYR A 106 18.08 17.95 -42.05
N LEU A 107 18.34 17.37 -40.90
CA LEU A 107 17.37 17.18 -39.81
C LEU A 107 17.56 18.19 -38.70
N HIS A 108 16.46 18.65 -38.15
CA HIS A 108 16.42 19.43 -36.93
C HIS A 108 15.61 18.72 -35.86
N ILE A 109 16.25 18.42 -34.74
CA ILE A 109 15.66 17.76 -33.59
C ILE A 109 15.39 18.80 -32.52
N TYR A 110 14.11 19.02 -32.21
CA TYR A 110 13.66 19.93 -31.15
C TYR A 110 13.36 19.11 -29.90
N LEU A 111 14.08 19.40 -28.81
CA LEU A 111 13.93 18.71 -27.53
C LEU A 111 13.57 19.74 -26.46
N SER A 112 12.71 19.32 -25.52
CA SER A 112 12.51 20.07 -24.28
C SER A 112 12.69 19.12 -23.12
N VAL A 113 13.53 19.48 -22.16
CA VAL A 113 13.78 18.68 -20.95
C VAL A 113 12.55 18.78 -20.03
N ARG A 114 12.24 17.71 -19.33
CA ARG A 114 11.22 17.77 -18.28
C ARG A 114 11.70 18.67 -17.16
N PRO A 115 10.82 19.55 -16.62
CA PRO A 115 11.19 20.43 -15.54
C PRO A 115 11.51 19.64 -14.26
N ARG A 116 12.31 20.22 -13.39
CA ARG A 116 12.60 19.69 -12.06
C ARG A 116 11.75 20.39 -11.01
N ILE A 117 11.45 19.70 -9.93
CA ILE A 117 10.70 20.25 -8.80
C ILE A 117 11.64 21.14 -7.97
N SER A 118 11.40 22.45 -7.93
CA SER A 118 12.14 23.36 -7.06
C SER A 118 11.55 23.42 -5.66
N ASN A 119 10.21 23.40 -5.57
CA ASN A 119 9.50 23.43 -4.29
C ASN A 119 8.15 22.73 -4.36
N ILE A 120 7.65 22.30 -3.19
CA ILE A 120 6.32 21.71 -3.05
C ILE A 120 5.60 22.43 -1.92
N ASN A 121 4.47 23.05 -2.22
CA ASN A 121 3.63 23.74 -1.25
C ASN A 121 2.40 22.87 -0.99
N TYR A 122 2.03 22.74 0.28
CA TYR A 122 0.84 22.02 0.71
C TYR A 122 -0.18 23.00 1.28
N ILE A 123 -1.35 23.11 0.64
CA ILE A 123 -2.40 24.06 0.95
C ILE A 123 -3.62 23.30 1.48
N GLY A 124 -4.25 23.80 2.56
CA GLY A 124 -5.43 23.17 3.17
C GLY A 124 -5.12 22.05 4.17
N LEU A 125 -3.83 21.78 4.47
CA LEU A 125 -3.39 20.73 5.37
C LEU A 125 -2.96 21.24 6.74
N LYS A 126 -3.15 20.41 7.77
CA LYS A 126 -2.54 20.59 9.10
C LYS A 126 -1.07 20.16 9.04
N LYS A 127 -0.25 20.59 10.01
CA LYS A 127 1.19 20.25 10.07
C LYS A 127 1.45 18.74 9.98
N SER A 128 0.79 17.93 10.79
CA SER A 128 0.95 16.47 10.76
C SER A 128 0.51 15.82 9.45
N GLU A 129 -0.56 16.36 8.83
CA GLU A 129 -1.03 15.86 7.53
C GLU A 129 -0.04 16.20 6.40
N ARG A 130 0.60 17.37 6.51
CA ARG A 130 1.65 17.78 5.58
C ARG A 130 2.87 16.84 5.69
N GLU A 131 3.34 16.57 6.89
CA GLU A 131 4.46 15.65 7.15
C GLU A 131 4.15 14.25 6.60
N ASP A 132 2.93 13.74 6.82
CA ASP A 132 2.46 12.47 6.25
C ASP A 132 2.46 12.51 4.69
N MET A 133 2.05 13.63 4.08
CA MET A 133 2.03 13.79 2.62
C MET A 133 3.43 13.83 2.04
N GLU A 134 4.35 14.58 2.65
CA GLU A 134 5.76 14.66 2.24
C GLU A 134 6.40 13.26 2.14
N GLN A 135 6.09 12.39 3.10
CA GLN A 135 6.60 11.01 3.10
C GLN A 135 5.89 10.10 2.08
N LYS A 136 4.57 10.23 1.92
CA LYS A 136 3.75 9.27 1.15
C LYS A 136 3.70 9.56 -0.34
N LEU A 137 3.75 10.82 -0.77
CA LEU A 137 3.57 11.17 -2.18
C LEU A 137 4.80 10.85 -3.04
N GLY A 138 5.98 10.71 -2.44
CA GLY A 138 7.22 10.38 -3.14
C GLY A 138 7.69 11.46 -4.10
N MET A 139 7.23 12.70 -3.93
CA MET A 139 7.69 13.86 -4.67
C MET A 139 8.82 14.53 -3.88
N VAL A 140 9.99 14.65 -4.50
CA VAL A 140 11.19 15.20 -3.85
C VAL A 140 11.73 16.37 -4.66
N LYS A 141 12.20 17.43 -3.99
CA LYS A 141 12.90 18.54 -4.62
C LYS A 141 14.09 18.06 -5.46
N GLY A 142 14.33 18.68 -6.59
CA GLY A 142 15.40 18.35 -7.53
C GLY A 142 15.07 17.17 -8.45
N THR A 143 14.01 16.41 -8.19
CA THR A 143 13.61 15.32 -9.09
C THR A 143 12.88 15.85 -10.33
N GLN A 144 13.02 15.13 -11.43
CA GLN A 144 12.37 15.46 -12.68
C GLN A 144 10.87 15.16 -12.61
N LEU A 145 10.03 16.14 -12.97
CA LEU A 145 8.58 15.99 -12.92
C LEU A 145 8.07 15.20 -14.11
N THR A 146 7.29 14.15 -13.83
CA THR A 146 6.59 13.37 -14.85
C THR A 146 5.07 13.40 -14.63
N PRO A 147 4.24 13.33 -15.70
CA PRO A 147 2.79 13.24 -15.54
C PRO A 147 2.35 12.09 -14.62
N ASN A 148 2.95 10.93 -14.79
CA ASN A 148 2.66 9.76 -13.94
C ASN A 148 2.95 10.02 -12.45
N MET A 149 3.96 10.84 -12.12
CA MET A 149 4.25 11.23 -10.72
C MET A 149 3.10 12.05 -10.15
N ILE A 150 2.53 12.99 -10.92
CA ILE A 150 1.39 13.81 -10.50
C ILE A 150 0.16 12.93 -10.29
N ASP A 151 -0.17 12.07 -11.25
CA ASP A 151 -1.34 11.19 -11.17
C ASP A 151 -1.23 10.22 -9.98
N ARG A 152 -0.06 9.62 -9.79
CA ARG A 152 0.22 8.76 -8.63
C ARG A 152 0.08 9.54 -7.32
N ALA A 153 0.60 10.74 -7.24
CA ALA A 153 0.50 11.57 -6.04
C ALA A 153 -0.96 11.92 -5.73
N LYS A 154 -1.79 12.26 -6.75
CA LYS A 154 -3.23 12.49 -6.58
C LYS A 154 -3.93 11.25 -6.02
N ILE A 155 -3.66 10.07 -6.57
CA ILE A 155 -4.25 8.80 -6.13
C ILE A 155 -3.86 8.52 -4.67
N LEU A 156 -2.58 8.67 -4.31
CA LEU A 156 -2.09 8.42 -2.96
C LEU A 156 -2.67 9.41 -1.94
N ALA A 157 -2.75 10.70 -2.30
CA ALA A 157 -3.38 11.72 -1.47
C ALA A 157 -4.87 11.44 -1.27
N LYS A 158 -5.58 11.09 -2.35
CA LYS A 158 -7.01 10.74 -2.27
C LYS A 158 -7.24 9.55 -1.33
N LYS A 159 -6.46 8.49 -1.49
CA LYS A 159 -6.52 7.31 -0.63
C LYS A 159 -6.26 7.66 0.84
N TYR A 160 -5.24 8.48 1.12
CA TYR A 160 -4.93 8.91 2.49
C TYR A 160 -6.10 9.63 3.16
N PHE A 161 -6.77 10.55 2.44
CA PHE A 161 -7.92 11.28 2.98
C PHE A 161 -9.16 10.41 3.09
N ASP A 162 -9.36 9.45 2.17
CA ASP A 162 -10.43 8.45 2.25
C ASP A 162 -10.26 7.57 3.49
N ASP A 163 -9.05 7.08 3.76
CA ASP A 163 -8.71 6.31 4.97
C ASP A 163 -8.96 7.12 6.27
N LYS A 164 -8.79 8.45 6.23
CA LYS A 164 -9.11 9.37 7.33
C LYS A 164 -10.61 9.77 7.41
N GLY A 165 -11.43 9.25 6.48
CA GLY A 165 -12.88 9.46 6.45
C GLY A 165 -13.33 10.69 5.65
N PHE A 166 -12.48 11.26 4.81
CA PHE A 166 -12.80 12.36 3.90
C PHE A 166 -13.02 11.84 2.48
N LYS A 167 -14.02 11.01 2.28
CA LYS A 167 -14.30 10.34 0.99
C LYS A 167 -14.46 11.31 -0.18
N ASN A 168 -14.97 12.51 0.09
CA ASN A 168 -15.21 13.55 -0.92
C ASN A 168 -14.11 14.63 -0.96
N ALA A 169 -12.92 14.36 -0.39
CA ALA A 169 -11.79 15.26 -0.50
C ALA A 169 -11.44 15.50 -1.98
N ASP A 170 -11.24 16.76 -2.34
CA ASP A 170 -10.77 17.17 -3.65
C ASP A 170 -9.28 17.49 -3.58
N ILE A 171 -8.51 16.95 -4.51
CA ILE A 171 -7.05 17.10 -4.53
C ILE A 171 -6.62 17.58 -5.90
N GLU A 172 -6.06 18.77 -5.94
CA GLU A 172 -5.47 19.35 -7.13
C GLU A 172 -3.96 19.51 -6.93
N ILE A 173 -3.20 19.17 -7.95
CA ILE A 173 -1.76 19.43 -7.98
C ILE A 173 -1.51 20.35 -9.18
N ASN A 174 -1.26 21.60 -8.88
CA ASN A 174 -1.00 22.65 -9.84
C ASN A 174 0.50 22.86 -9.97
N GLN A 175 0.99 22.98 -11.20
CA GLN A 175 2.37 23.30 -11.48
C GLN A 175 2.49 24.73 -11.99
N ARG A 176 3.45 25.47 -11.48
CA ARG A 176 3.81 26.80 -11.94
C ARG A 176 5.30 26.90 -12.14
N GLU A 177 5.73 27.65 -13.15
CA GLU A 177 7.15 27.87 -13.42
C GLU A 177 7.83 28.59 -12.24
N ASP A 178 9.04 28.17 -11.91
CA ASP A 178 9.88 28.88 -10.98
C ASP A 178 10.65 29.99 -11.72
N VAL A 179 10.33 31.24 -11.40
CA VAL A 179 10.97 32.39 -12.04
C VAL A 179 12.43 32.57 -11.62
N THR A 180 12.87 31.89 -10.56
CA THR A 180 14.22 31.99 -10.01
C THR A 180 15.20 30.99 -10.65
N GLU A 181 14.68 29.86 -11.12
CA GLU A 181 15.48 28.78 -11.68
C GLU A 181 14.91 28.30 -13.02
N LYS A 182 15.70 28.39 -14.09
CA LYS A 182 15.30 27.90 -15.41
C LYS A 182 14.97 26.40 -15.36
N ASN A 183 13.92 26.01 -16.09
CA ASN A 183 13.46 24.63 -16.20
C ASN A 183 13.10 23.97 -14.85
N HIS A 184 12.67 24.78 -13.88
CA HIS A 184 12.17 24.34 -12.60
C HIS A 184 10.70 24.73 -12.42
N VAL A 185 9.98 23.92 -11.64
CA VAL A 185 8.56 24.15 -11.33
C VAL A 185 8.31 24.01 -9.85
N ILE A 186 7.40 24.82 -9.37
CA ILE A 186 6.82 24.73 -8.03
C ILE A 186 5.50 23.96 -8.14
N LEU A 187 5.32 22.97 -7.27
CA LEU A 187 4.07 22.22 -7.19
C LEU A 187 3.25 22.74 -6.01
N ASP A 188 2.01 23.13 -6.29
CA ASP A 188 1.03 23.52 -5.27
C ASP A 188 0.02 22.36 -5.13
N VAL A 189 0.16 21.60 -4.03
CA VAL A 189 -0.77 20.51 -3.67
C VAL A 189 -1.89 21.12 -2.86
N VAL A 190 -3.03 21.36 -3.50
CA VAL A 190 -4.22 21.96 -2.90
C VAL A 190 -5.18 20.86 -2.49
N VAL A 191 -5.56 20.83 -1.23
CA VAL A 191 -6.48 19.84 -0.67
C VAL A 191 -7.67 20.51 -0.02
N ASP A 192 -8.83 20.32 -0.62
CA ASP A 192 -10.11 20.62 0.01
C ASP A 192 -10.71 19.33 0.59
N LYS A 193 -10.57 19.15 1.88
CA LYS A 193 -10.98 17.91 2.57
C LYS A 193 -12.48 17.69 2.60
N LYS A 194 -13.29 18.75 2.40
CA LYS A 194 -14.72 18.71 2.66
C LYS A 194 -15.04 18.22 4.08
N GLU A 195 -16.26 17.77 4.32
CA GLU A 195 -16.68 17.20 5.60
C GLU A 195 -16.37 15.71 5.70
N LYS A 196 -16.21 15.21 6.91
CA LYS A 196 -16.06 13.77 7.14
C LYS A 196 -17.36 13.05 6.84
N THR A 197 -17.24 11.98 6.09
CA THR A 197 -18.37 11.13 5.69
C THR A 197 -18.92 10.35 6.87
N LYS A 198 -20.25 10.26 6.97
CA LYS A 198 -20.98 9.48 7.99
C LYS A 198 -21.88 8.47 7.31
N VAL A 199 -22.29 7.43 8.05
CA VAL A 199 -23.24 6.45 7.53
C VAL A 199 -24.66 6.96 7.70
N HIS A 200 -25.43 7.04 6.61
CA HIS A 200 -26.85 7.35 6.64
C HIS A 200 -27.66 6.09 6.97
N LYS A 201 -27.52 5.03 6.19
CA LYS A 201 -28.27 3.78 6.34
C LYS A 201 -27.41 2.56 6.02
N ILE A 202 -27.66 1.46 6.75
CA ILE A 202 -27.09 0.13 6.44
C ILE A 202 -28.27 -0.79 6.12
N THR A 203 -28.31 -1.28 4.89
CA THR A 203 -29.29 -2.27 4.44
C THR A 203 -28.62 -3.63 4.36
N ILE A 204 -29.23 -4.63 4.99
CA ILE A 204 -28.73 -6.01 4.98
C ILE A 204 -29.81 -6.85 4.31
N GLU A 205 -29.39 -7.66 3.36
CA GLU A 205 -30.23 -8.64 2.64
C GLU A 205 -29.70 -10.05 2.90
N GLY A 206 -30.63 -11.02 2.99
CA GLY A 206 -30.29 -12.44 3.23
C GLY A 206 -30.15 -12.83 4.70
N ASN A 207 -30.37 -11.90 5.65
CA ASN A 207 -30.31 -12.16 7.08
C ASN A 207 -31.64 -12.67 7.66
N GLU A 208 -32.04 -13.86 7.22
CA GLU A 208 -33.32 -14.46 7.62
C GLU A 208 -33.32 -15.04 9.05
N LYS A 209 -32.17 -15.58 9.49
CA LYS A 209 -32.00 -16.25 10.79
C LYS A 209 -31.62 -15.28 11.89
N LEU A 210 -30.67 -14.35 11.58
CA LEU A 210 -30.31 -13.30 12.50
C LEU A 210 -30.98 -11.98 12.12
N SER A 211 -31.94 -11.56 12.95
CA SER A 211 -32.66 -10.30 12.71
C SER A 211 -31.72 -9.10 12.72
N ASP A 212 -32.09 -8.03 11.98
CA ASP A 212 -31.40 -6.74 11.97
C ASP A 212 -31.05 -6.24 13.37
N ARG A 213 -31.95 -6.42 14.35
CA ARG A 213 -31.74 -5.99 15.73
C ARG A 213 -30.61 -6.76 16.41
N LYS A 214 -30.45 -8.05 16.14
CA LYS A 214 -29.33 -8.84 16.66
C LYS A 214 -28.01 -8.42 16.02
N ILE A 215 -28.05 -8.16 14.72
CA ILE A 215 -26.88 -7.74 13.94
C ILE A 215 -26.47 -6.30 14.26
N LYS A 216 -27.39 -5.35 14.11
CA LYS A 216 -27.13 -3.91 14.29
C LYS A 216 -26.99 -3.50 15.76
N GLY A 217 -27.43 -4.33 16.66
CA GLY A 217 -27.49 -4.04 18.08
C GLY A 217 -28.71 -3.19 18.48
N GLY A 218 -28.90 -3.03 19.76
CA GLY A 218 -29.96 -2.24 20.36
C GLY A 218 -29.43 -1.24 21.39
N LEU A 219 -30.33 -0.65 22.18
CA LEU A 219 -29.98 0.35 23.20
C LEU A 219 -28.98 -0.19 24.23
N PHE A 220 -29.03 -1.48 24.54
CA PHE A 220 -28.20 -2.14 25.58
C PHE A 220 -27.26 -3.20 25.03
N SER A 221 -27.24 -3.47 23.73
CA SER A 221 -26.37 -4.47 23.11
C SER A 221 -25.49 -3.87 22.04
N LYS A 222 -24.18 -4.18 22.08
CA LYS A 222 -23.25 -3.80 21.02
C LYS A 222 -23.54 -4.64 19.79
N GLY A 223 -23.98 -4.01 18.70
CA GLY A 223 -24.09 -4.66 17.39
C GLY A 223 -22.75 -4.84 16.69
N ALA A 224 -22.77 -5.53 15.54
CA ALA A 224 -21.62 -5.69 14.68
C ALA A 224 -21.07 -4.34 14.21
N PHE A 225 -21.95 -3.40 13.87
CA PHE A 225 -21.58 -2.08 13.33
C PHE A 225 -21.28 -1.03 14.41
N ALA A 226 -20.49 -1.38 15.41
CA ALA A 226 -20.17 -0.49 16.52
C ALA A 226 -19.33 0.73 16.09
N LYS A 227 -18.57 0.63 14.99
CA LYS A 227 -17.70 1.69 14.46
C LYS A 227 -18.33 2.49 13.32
N THR A 228 -19.31 1.92 12.61
CA THR A 228 -19.97 2.53 11.42
C THR A 228 -21.50 2.56 11.52
N HIS A 229 -22.09 2.69 12.71
CA HIS A 229 -23.54 2.68 12.86
C HIS A 229 -24.22 3.88 12.15
N GLU A 230 -25.49 3.66 11.79
CA GLU A 230 -26.36 4.62 11.10
C GLU A 230 -26.47 5.96 11.83
N ALA A 231 -26.58 7.05 11.06
CA ALA A 231 -26.90 8.38 11.58
C ALA A 231 -28.35 8.43 12.10
N GLY A 232 -28.60 9.22 13.12
CA GLY A 232 -29.98 9.49 13.59
C GLY A 232 -30.56 8.54 14.64
N LYS A 233 -29.89 7.45 15.04
CA LYS A 233 -30.31 6.68 16.22
C LYS A 233 -29.94 7.40 17.50
N LEU A 234 -30.77 7.26 18.56
CA LEU A 234 -30.59 7.95 19.85
C LEU A 234 -29.18 7.79 20.44
N SER A 235 -28.53 6.63 20.21
CA SER A 235 -27.14 6.35 20.59
C SER A 235 -26.12 7.08 19.73
N SER A 236 -26.46 7.53 18.50
CA SER A 236 -25.57 8.22 17.57
C SER A 236 -25.55 9.72 17.77
N PHE A 237 -26.55 10.30 18.43
CA PHE A 237 -26.63 11.73 18.72
C PHE A 237 -25.46 12.18 19.61
N LEU A 238 -24.99 11.33 20.52
CA LEU A 238 -23.88 11.64 21.43
C LEU A 238 -22.49 11.40 20.80
N LYS A 239 -22.38 10.56 19.76
CA LYS A 239 -21.10 10.26 19.07
C LYS A 239 -21.33 9.96 17.60
N ALA A 240 -21.51 10.99 16.79
CA ALA A 240 -21.56 10.84 15.33
C ALA A 240 -20.30 10.12 14.83
N LYS A 241 -20.43 8.85 14.44
CA LYS A 241 -19.29 8.06 13.97
C LYS A 241 -19.04 8.31 12.49
N LYS A 242 -17.78 8.39 12.16
CA LYS A 242 -17.25 8.69 10.84
C LYS A 242 -17.05 7.39 10.10
N PHE A 243 -17.48 7.34 8.85
CA PHE A 243 -17.17 6.23 7.99
C PHE A 243 -15.70 6.28 7.57
N THR A 244 -14.97 5.19 7.72
CA THR A 244 -13.68 4.95 7.08
C THR A 244 -13.63 3.51 6.57
N PRO A 245 -12.92 3.24 5.46
CA PRO A 245 -12.80 1.87 4.91
C PRO A 245 -12.26 0.87 5.93
N GLU A 246 -11.31 1.28 6.77
CA GLU A 246 -10.73 0.42 7.81
C GLU A 246 -11.76 0.03 8.87
N ARG A 247 -12.51 1.01 9.39
CA ARG A 247 -13.59 0.74 10.36
C ARG A 247 -14.67 -0.14 9.78
N TRP A 248 -14.99 0.06 8.51
CA TRP A 248 -15.93 -0.75 7.79
C TRP A 248 -15.45 -2.20 7.64
N LYS A 249 -14.18 -2.40 7.34
CA LYS A 249 -13.57 -3.73 7.30
C LYS A 249 -13.66 -4.45 8.65
N GLU A 250 -13.38 -3.75 9.76
CA GLU A 250 -13.50 -4.31 11.10
C GLU A 250 -14.96 -4.67 11.45
N ASP A 251 -15.92 -3.81 11.09
CA ASP A 251 -17.32 -4.08 11.38
C ASP A 251 -17.88 -5.22 10.50
N LYS A 252 -17.42 -5.40 9.25
CA LYS A 252 -17.70 -6.59 8.44
C LYS A 252 -17.18 -7.87 9.12
N GLN A 253 -15.97 -7.84 9.67
CA GLN A 253 -15.45 -9.00 10.40
C GLN A 253 -16.30 -9.31 11.63
N LYS A 254 -16.71 -8.30 12.39
CA LYS A 254 -17.61 -8.50 13.54
C LYS A 254 -19.00 -9.03 13.15
N LEU A 255 -19.46 -8.70 11.94
CA LEU A 255 -20.69 -9.27 11.42
C LEU A 255 -20.53 -10.79 11.23
N ILE A 256 -19.45 -11.24 10.61
CA ILE A 256 -19.16 -12.66 10.43
C ILE A 256 -18.93 -13.34 11.79
N ASP A 257 -18.17 -12.72 12.69
CA ASP A 257 -17.97 -13.24 14.06
C ASP A 257 -19.31 -13.41 14.80
N LYS A 258 -20.27 -12.51 14.54
CA LYS A 258 -21.63 -12.62 15.13
C LYS A 258 -22.40 -13.84 14.61
N TYR A 259 -22.25 -14.16 13.34
CA TYR A 259 -22.79 -15.39 12.77
C TYR A 259 -22.09 -16.62 13.37
N TYR A 260 -20.79 -16.60 13.52
CA TYR A 260 -19.99 -17.67 14.13
C TYR A 260 -20.37 -17.91 15.61
N GLU A 261 -20.68 -16.82 16.35
CA GLU A 261 -21.22 -16.92 17.73
C GLU A 261 -22.52 -17.72 17.79
N HIS A 262 -23.31 -17.71 16.71
CA HIS A 262 -24.59 -18.38 16.63
C HIS A 262 -24.56 -19.69 15.84
N GLY A 263 -23.37 -20.20 15.54
CA GLY A 263 -23.20 -21.50 14.87
C GLY A 263 -23.33 -21.47 13.34
N TYR A 264 -23.40 -20.31 12.73
CA TYR A 264 -23.44 -20.17 11.27
C TYR A 264 -22.02 -20.12 10.72
N ARG A 265 -21.36 -21.27 10.71
CA ARG A 265 -19.96 -21.43 10.31
C ARG A 265 -19.68 -21.01 8.87
N ASP A 266 -20.61 -21.25 7.96
CA ASP A 266 -20.46 -20.99 6.54
C ASP A 266 -20.95 -19.58 6.14
N ALA A 267 -21.31 -18.74 7.12
CA ALA A 267 -21.78 -17.40 6.85
C ALA A 267 -20.73 -16.55 6.12
N GLN A 268 -21.15 -15.90 5.06
CA GLN A 268 -20.30 -15.07 4.22
C GLN A 268 -21.02 -13.83 3.70
N ILE A 269 -20.25 -12.80 3.42
CA ILE A 269 -20.75 -11.60 2.75
C ILE A 269 -20.56 -11.81 1.25
N LEU A 270 -21.67 -11.90 0.51
CA LEU A 270 -21.66 -12.09 -0.95
C LEU A 270 -21.36 -10.79 -1.68
N GLU A 271 -21.94 -9.69 -1.20
CA GLU A 271 -21.76 -8.37 -1.80
C GLU A 271 -21.68 -7.31 -0.70
N ASP A 272 -20.83 -6.32 -0.88
CA ASP A 272 -20.84 -5.09 -0.12
C ASP A 272 -20.63 -3.88 -1.04
N SER A 273 -21.44 -2.88 -0.87
CA SER A 273 -21.31 -1.63 -1.61
C SER A 273 -21.54 -0.41 -0.73
N VAL A 274 -20.83 0.67 -1.05
CA VAL A 274 -20.91 1.94 -0.33
C VAL A 274 -21.22 3.04 -1.33
N GLY A 275 -22.48 3.45 -1.37
CA GLY A 275 -23.01 4.51 -2.23
C GLY A 275 -22.91 5.88 -1.56
N ASN A 276 -22.78 6.94 -2.35
CA ASN A 276 -22.89 8.32 -1.87
C ASN A 276 -24.38 8.70 -1.77
N TYR A 277 -24.83 9.20 -0.61
CA TYR A 277 -26.20 9.64 -0.40
C TYR A 277 -26.38 11.14 -0.70
N ASP A 278 -25.63 12.03 -0.01
CA ASP A 278 -25.80 13.50 -0.11
C ASP A 278 -24.47 14.27 -0.09
N GLY A 279 -23.36 13.65 -0.44
CA GLY A 279 -22.03 14.23 -0.37
C GLY A 279 -21.41 14.29 1.05
N LYS A 280 -22.21 14.08 2.10
CA LYS A 280 -21.76 14.01 3.51
C LYS A 280 -22.02 12.66 4.14
N HIS A 281 -22.94 11.89 3.56
CA HIS A 281 -23.38 10.60 4.04
C HIS A 281 -23.23 9.53 2.97
N VAL A 282 -23.08 8.29 3.41
CA VAL A 282 -23.05 7.10 2.57
C VAL A 282 -24.15 6.12 2.98
N ASP A 283 -24.74 5.48 1.99
CA ASP A 283 -25.57 4.30 2.17
C ASP A 283 -24.73 3.05 1.96
N ILE A 284 -24.89 2.10 2.85
CA ILE A 284 -24.19 0.83 2.81
C ILE A 284 -25.18 -0.27 2.50
N TYR A 285 -24.87 -1.09 1.52
CA TYR A 285 -25.64 -2.29 1.20
C TYR A 285 -24.76 -3.52 1.43
N LEU A 286 -25.33 -4.52 2.07
CA LEU A 286 -24.73 -5.82 2.33
C LEU A 286 -25.68 -6.92 1.92
N LYS A 287 -25.15 -7.91 1.21
CA LYS A 287 -25.84 -9.17 0.97
C LYS A 287 -25.09 -10.29 1.67
N VAL A 288 -25.80 -11.02 2.53
CA VAL A 288 -25.24 -12.08 3.36
C VAL A 288 -25.87 -13.41 2.98
N ASP A 289 -25.03 -14.44 2.94
CA ASP A 289 -25.48 -15.82 2.97
C ASP A 289 -25.18 -16.36 4.37
N GLU A 290 -26.21 -16.75 5.11
CA GLU A 290 -26.06 -17.21 6.49
C GLU A 290 -25.59 -18.66 6.58
N GLY A 291 -25.81 -19.46 5.52
CA GLY A 291 -25.52 -20.88 5.51
C GLY A 291 -26.43 -21.67 6.49
N LYS A 292 -25.93 -22.82 6.95
CA LYS A 292 -26.59 -23.67 7.93
C LYS A 292 -26.06 -23.38 9.34
N GLN A 293 -26.93 -23.61 10.34
CA GLN A 293 -26.51 -23.62 11.74
C GLN A 293 -25.95 -24.99 12.09
N TYR A 294 -24.79 -25.03 12.72
CA TYR A 294 -24.09 -26.25 13.10
C TYR A 294 -24.08 -26.45 14.62
N PHE A 295 -24.08 -27.72 15.01
CA PHE A 295 -24.04 -28.17 16.40
C PHE A 295 -22.89 -29.14 16.64
N LEU A 296 -22.34 -29.14 17.84
CA LEU A 296 -21.32 -30.08 18.24
C LEU A 296 -21.89 -31.46 18.45
N ARG A 297 -21.41 -32.44 17.70
CA ARG A 297 -21.76 -33.84 17.89
C ARG A 297 -20.80 -34.55 18.83
N ASN A 298 -19.49 -34.29 18.65
CA ASN A 298 -18.44 -34.90 19.43
C ASN A 298 -17.23 -33.96 19.57
N VAL A 299 -16.53 -34.04 20.70
CA VAL A 299 -15.30 -33.33 20.95
C VAL A 299 -14.28 -34.33 21.48
N THR A 300 -13.23 -34.58 20.73
CA THR A 300 -12.14 -35.52 21.05
C THR A 300 -10.83 -34.80 21.22
N TRP A 301 -9.93 -35.39 22.02
CA TRP A 301 -8.61 -34.85 22.25
C TRP A 301 -7.57 -35.90 21.83
N VAL A 302 -6.53 -35.45 21.13
CA VAL A 302 -5.45 -36.30 20.63
C VAL A 302 -4.11 -35.61 20.93
N GLY A 303 -3.16 -36.37 21.50
CA GLY A 303 -1.83 -35.88 21.81
C GLY A 303 -1.69 -35.24 23.21
N ASN A 304 -2.75 -35.21 24.01
CA ASN A 304 -2.76 -34.71 25.39
C ASN A 304 -2.28 -35.79 26.34
N THR A 305 -0.98 -35.80 26.68
CA THR A 305 -0.37 -36.79 27.60
C THR A 305 -0.21 -36.22 29.01
N VAL A 306 -0.11 -34.90 29.17
CA VAL A 306 0.07 -34.20 30.43
C VAL A 306 -1.24 -34.05 31.20
N TYR A 307 -2.31 -33.70 30.51
CA TYR A 307 -3.62 -33.51 31.15
C TYR A 307 -4.65 -34.48 30.60
N SER A 308 -5.53 -34.95 31.48
CA SER A 308 -6.58 -35.90 31.06
C SER A 308 -7.63 -35.24 30.12
N THR A 309 -8.18 -36.03 29.22
CA THR A 309 -9.25 -35.62 28.33
C THR A 309 -10.45 -35.01 29.08
N ASP A 310 -10.84 -35.61 30.21
CA ASP A 310 -11.97 -35.13 31.01
C ASP A 310 -11.72 -33.74 31.58
N TYR A 311 -10.48 -33.49 32.05
CA TYR A 311 -10.10 -32.21 32.62
C TYR A 311 -10.08 -31.12 31.53
N LEU A 312 -9.46 -31.39 30.37
CA LEU A 312 -9.40 -30.46 29.25
C LEU A 312 -10.81 -30.17 28.70
N SER A 313 -11.68 -31.19 28.62
CA SER A 313 -13.06 -31.01 28.16
C SER A 313 -13.90 -30.19 29.15
N ALA A 314 -13.69 -30.39 30.45
CA ALA A 314 -14.36 -29.59 31.49
C ALA A 314 -13.90 -28.11 31.41
N LEU A 315 -12.61 -27.89 31.20
CA LEU A 315 -12.04 -26.54 31.04
C LEU A 315 -12.53 -25.86 29.77
N LEU A 316 -12.62 -26.59 28.65
CA LEU A 316 -13.17 -26.09 27.40
C LEU A 316 -14.62 -25.64 27.54
N GLY A 317 -15.41 -26.40 28.31
CA GLY A 317 -16.80 -26.07 28.64
C GLY A 317 -17.78 -26.19 27.50
N MET A 318 -17.42 -26.80 26.37
CA MET A 318 -18.26 -27.04 25.20
C MET A 318 -18.71 -28.54 25.20
N LYS A 319 -20.01 -28.80 24.98
CA LYS A 319 -20.59 -30.12 25.10
C LYS A 319 -21.30 -30.57 23.84
N LYS A 320 -21.50 -31.85 23.71
CA LYS A 320 -22.34 -32.43 22.68
C LYS A 320 -23.75 -31.79 22.69
N GLY A 321 -24.23 -31.37 21.53
CA GLY A 321 -25.50 -30.69 21.33
C GLY A 321 -25.45 -29.16 21.46
N ASP A 322 -24.34 -28.60 21.90
CA ASP A 322 -24.16 -27.15 21.91
C ASP A 322 -24.07 -26.62 20.49
N VAL A 323 -24.49 -25.35 20.29
CA VAL A 323 -24.27 -24.64 19.05
C VAL A 323 -22.78 -24.50 18.79
N TYR A 324 -22.34 -24.81 17.60
CA TYR A 324 -20.93 -24.68 17.22
C TYR A 324 -20.48 -23.21 17.18
N ASN A 325 -20.05 -22.71 18.31
CA ASN A 325 -19.63 -21.33 18.48
C ASN A 325 -18.10 -21.25 18.34
N GLN A 326 -17.62 -20.95 17.12
CA GLN A 326 -16.19 -20.83 16.82
C GLN A 326 -15.49 -19.73 17.64
N LYS A 327 -16.18 -18.65 17.92
CA LYS A 327 -15.62 -17.55 18.71
C LYS A 327 -15.44 -17.97 20.16
N LEU A 328 -16.40 -18.68 20.74
CA LEU A 328 -16.28 -19.23 22.09
C LEU A 328 -15.16 -20.27 22.14
N LEU A 329 -15.06 -21.13 21.13
CA LEU A 329 -13.99 -22.11 21.00
C LEU A 329 -12.62 -21.43 21.04
N HIS A 330 -12.40 -20.42 20.19
CA HIS A 330 -11.15 -19.66 20.15
C HIS A 330 -10.85 -19.00 21.50
N LYS A 331 -11.87 -18.41 22.13
CA LYS A 331 -11.72 -17.74 23.42
C LYS A 331 -11.33 -18.71 24.52
N ARG A 332 -12.02 -19.87 24.61
CA ARG A 332 -11.73 -20.91 25.61
C ARG A 332 -10.40 -21.62 25.39
N LEU A 333 -9.88 -21.63 24.15
CA LEU A 333 -8.57 -22.19 23.86
C LEU A 333 -7.44 -21.21 24.14
N ASN A 334 -7.61 -19.88 23.87
CA ASN A 334 -6.45 -18.97 23.78
C ASN A 334 -6.57 -17.69 24.61
N GLU A 335 -7.80 -17.14 24.85
CA GLU A 335 -7.95 -15.77 25.35
C GLU A 335 -8.33 -15.67 26.83
N ASP A 336 -9.20 -16.55 27.30
CA ASP A 336 -9.65 -16.52 28.70
C ASP A 336 -8.48 -16.73 29.67
N GLU A 337 -8.56 -16.16 30.85
CA GLU A 337 -7.52 -16.39 31.90
C GLU A 337 -7.37 -17.87 32.20
N ASP A 338 -8.48 -18.62 32.21
CA ASP A 338 -8.55 -20.07 32.38
C ASP A 338 -8.55 -20.84 31.05
N ALA A 339 -8.12 -20.23 29.94
CA ALA A 339 -8.04 -20.90 28.64
C ALA A 339 -7.15 -22.14 28.69
N VAL A 340 -7.50 -23.16 27.90
CA VAL A 340 -6.74 -24.42 27.84
C VAL A 340 -5.26 -24.16 27.48
N GLY A 341 -4.98 -23.26 26.54
CA GLY A 341 -3.60 -22.86 26.18
C GLY A 341 -2.85 -22.23 27.38
N ASN A 342 -3.54 -21.41 28.19
CA ASN A 342 -2.93 -20.82 29.38
C ASN A 342 -2.58 -21.85 30.45
N LEU A 343 -3.36 -22.95 30.60
CA LEU A 343 -3.03 -24.05 31.46
C LEU A 343 -1.65 -24.65 31.12
N TYR A 344 -1.40 -24.90 29.84
CA TYR A 344 -0.10 -25.37 29.35
C TYR A 344 1.00 -24.33 29.55
N TYR A 345 0.77 -23.09 29.15
CA TYR A 345 1.76 -22.01 29.30
C TYR A 345 2.13 -21.73 30.77
N ASN A 346 1.17 -21.83 31.68
CA ASN A 346 1.45 -21.60 33.12
C ASN A 346 2.25 -22.72 33.75
N ASN A 347 2.30 -23.88 33.10
CA ASN A 347 3.08 -25.04 33.55
C ASN A 347 4.31 -25.30 32.66
N GLY A 348 4.84 -24.27 32.00
CA GLY A 348 6.11 -24.32 31.30
C GLY A 348 6.05 -24.83 29.87
N TYR A 349 4.89 -25.27 29.37
CA TYR A 349 4.77 -25.83 28.03
C TYR A 349 4.61 -24.71 26.97
N VAL A 350 5.63 -23.88 26.81
CA VAL A 350 5.63 -22.73 25.87
C VAL A 350 5.60 -23.16 24.40
N PHE A 351 5.97 -24.40 24.13
CA PHE A 351 5.93 -24.98 22.77
C PHE A 351 4.61 -25.69 22.49
N SER A 352 3.68 -25.69 23.44
CA SER A 352 2.40 -26.32 23.24
C SER A 352 1.56 -25.59 22.20
N ASN A 353 0.86 -26.37 21.39
CA ASN A 353 -0.09 -25.87 20.41
C ASN A 353 -1.32 -26.74 20.43
N ILE A 354 -2.50 -26.12 20.41
CA ILE A 354 -3.79 -26.78 20.37
C ILE A 354 -4.48 -26.36 19.10
N ASN A 355 -4.62 -27.29 18.16
CA ASN A 355 -5.25 -27.06 16.87
C ASN A 355 -6.59 -27.77 16.80
N PRO A 356 -7.73 -27.05 16.86
CA PRO A 356 -9.05 -27.63 16.66
C PRO A 356 -9.23 -27.97 15.18
N ALA A 357 -9.53 -29.23 14.89
CA ALA A 357 -9.79 -29.74 13.54
C ALA A 357 -11.22 -30.26 13.46
N GLU A 358 -11.94 -29.83 12.44
CA GLU A 358 -13.24 -30.38 12.08
C GLU A 358 -13.01 -31.66 11.27
N VAL A 359 -13.18 -32.83 11.92
CA VAL A 359 -12.84 -34.13 11.30
C VAL A 359 -13.98 -34.75 10.55
N ASN A 360 -15.21 -34.42 10.91
CA ASN A 360 -16.39 -34.92 10.22
C ASN A 360 -17.54 -33.93 10.31
N ILE A 361 -18.31 -33.79 9.23
CA ILE A 361 -19.52 -32.99 9.16
C ILE A 361 -20.63 -33.86 8.59
N ASP A 362 -21.66 -34.08 9.37
CA ASP A 362 -22.81 -34.88 9.02
C ASP A 362 -24.08 -34.04 9.18
N GLY A 363 -24.64 -33.60 8.06
CA GLY A 363 -25.79 -32.74 8.01
C GLY A 363 -25.58 -31.36 8.61
N ASP A 364 -25.93 -31.17 9.87
CA ASP A 364 -25.75 -29.96 10.69
C ASP A 364 -24.85 -30.19 11.91
N SER A 365 -24.24 -31.37 11.99
CA SER A 365 -23.49 -31.81 13.15
C SER A 365 -22.00 -31.92 12.84
N ILE A 366 -21.16 -31.40 13.74
CA ILE A 366 -19.70 -31.33 13.58
C ILE A 366 -19.01 -32.16 14.66
N ASP A 367 -18.03 -32.98 14.27
CA ASP A 367 -17.07 -33.59 15.17
C ASP A 367 -15.79 -32.79 15.20
N LEU A 368 -15.41 -32.36 16.39
CA LEU A 368 -14.14 -31.64 16.63
C LEU A 368 -13.08 -32.57 17.20
N GLU A 369 -11.89 -32.51 16.66
CA GLU A 369 -10.69 -33.14 17.21
C GLU A 369 -9.71 -32.07 17.63
N MET A 370 -9.45 -31.98 18.93
CA MET A 370 -8.43 -31.09 19.50
C MET A 370 -7.07 -31.75 19.42
N ARG A 371 -6.25 -31.35 18.44
CA ARG A 371 -4.90 -31.86 18.26
C ARG A 371 -3.94 -31.07 19.12
N VAL A 372 -3.43 -31.74 20.16
CA VAL A 372 -2.50 -31.13 21.12
C VAL A 372 -1.08 -31.57 20.77
N THR A 373 -0.19 -30.60 20.63
CA THR A 373 1.26 -30.82 20.61
C THR A 373 1.80 -30.18 21.88
N GLU A 374 2.29 -30.94 22.84
CA GLU A 374 2.66 -30.42 24.18
C GLU A 374 4.07 -29.82 24.17
N GLY A 375 5.02 -30.51 23.55
CA GLY A 375 6.42 -30.14 23.55
C GLY A 375 7.10 -30.31 24.95
N PRO A 376 8.38 -29.96 25.07
CA PRO A 376 9.07 -29.97 26.35
C PRO A 376 8.69 -28.77 27.23
N GLN A 377 8.87 -28.90 28.52
CA GLN A 377 8.80 -27.76 29.45
C GLN A 377 9.99 -26.83 29.24
N ALA A 378 9.76 -25.54 29.32
CA ALA A 378 10.79 -24.51 29.21
C ALA A 378 11.03 -23.80 30.54
N TYR A 379 12.29 -23.53 30.82
CA TYR A 379 12.74 -22.75 31.94
C TYR A 379 13.28 -21.40 31.52
N LEU A 380 13.10 -20.37 32.33
CA LEU A 380 13.63 -19.03 32.04
C LEU A 380 15.15 -19.05 32.09
N SER A 381 15.83 -18.84 30.98
CA SER A 381 17.28 -18.74 30.93
C SER A 381 17.77 -17.37 31.42
N HIS A 382 17.22 -16.31 30.82
CA HIS A 382 17.57 -14.92 31.12
C HIS A 382 16.33 -14.03 31.07
N ILE A 383 16.37 -12.97 31.89
CA ILE A 383 15.38 -11.91 31.84
C ILE A 383 16.13 -10.62 31.50
N ARG A 384 15.87 -10.05 30.29
CA ARG A 384 16.44 -8.79 29.88
C ARG A 384 15.42 -7.66 30.10
N ILE A 385 15.86 -6.62 30.79
CA ILE A 385 15.05 -5.44 31.07
C ILE A 385 15.63 -4.32 30.21
N ASN A 386 14.81 -3.76 29.34
CA ASN A 386 15.17 -2.64 28.48
C ASN A 386 14.34 -1.41 28.86
N GLY A 387 14.82 -0.20 28.58
CA GLY A 387 14.07 1.04 28.78
C GLY A 387 13.98 1.53 30.24
N ASN A 388 14.69 0.93 31.18
CA ASN A 388 14.71 1.35 32.60
C ASN A 388 15.62 2.57 32.84
N THR A 389 15.50 3.63 32.01
CA THR A 389 16.39 4.81 32.02
C THR A 389 16.37 5.61 33.34
N ARG A 390 15.28 5.51 34.10
CA ARG A 390 15.06 6.26 35.36
C ARG A 390 15.18 5.40 36.61
N LEU A 391 15.28 4.08 36.47
CA LEU A 391 15.33 3.15 37.59
C LEU A 391 16.55 2.23 37.49
N TYR A 392 17.15 1.94 38.60
CA TYR A 392 18.19 0.91 38.66
C TYR A 392 17.58 -0.47 38.38
N GLU A 393 18.26 -1.29 37.62
CA GLU A 393 17.79 -2.63 37.22
C GLU A 393 17.41 -3.52 38.40
N ASN A 394 18.14 -3.43 39.51
CA ASN A 394 17.87 -4.20 40.73
C ASN A 394 16.50 -3.85 41.36
N VAL A 395 16.02 -2.59 41.21
CA VAL A 395 14.72 -2.19 41.69
C VAL A 395 13.62 -2.85 40.86
N VAL A 396 13.78 -2.86 39.52
CA VAL A 396 12.86 -3.52 38.62
C VAL A 396 12.85 -5.03 38.86
N ARG A 397 14.02 -5.65 38.92
CA ARG A 397 14.16 -7.10 39.14
C ARG A 397 13.50 -7.59 40.43
N ARG A 398 13.48 -6.78 41.47
CA ARG A 398 12.86 -7.13 42.76
C ARG A 398 11.34 -7.30 42.65
N GLU A 399 10.70 -6.58 41.76
CA GLU A 399 9.26 -6.63 41.55
C GLU A 399 8.83 -7.75 40.59
N LEU A 400 9.79 -8.39 39.91
CA LEU A 400 9.49 -9.54 39.06
C LEU A 400 9.16 -10.78 39.90
N ARG A 401 8.09 -11.46 39.51
CA ARG A 401 7.68 -12.77 40.09
C ARG A 401 8.38 -13.96 39.44
N THR A 402 9.23 -13.69 38.45
CA THR A 402 9.98 -14.69 37.70
C THR A 402 11.46 -14.45 37.83
N LYS A 403 12.23 -15.52 37.92
CA LYS A 403 13.71 -15.49 38.02
C LYS A 403 14.31 -16.42 36.97
N PRO A 404 15.57 -16.19 36.56
CA PRO A 404 16.30 -17.19 35.78
C PRO A 404 16.36 -18.52 36.53
N GLY A 405 16.07 -19.61 35.82
CA GLY A 405 15.96 -20.95 36.35
C GLY A 405 14.56 -21.38 36.77
N ASP A 406 13.61 -20.46 36.90
CA ASP A 406 12.22 -20.80 37.17
C ASP A 406 11.56 -21.46 35.94
N LEU A 407 10.60 -22.35 36.19
CA LEU A 407 9.70 -22.86 35.15
C LEU A 407 8.91 -21.70 34.58
N PHE A 408 8.79 -21.64 33.25
CA PHE A 408 8.04 -20.59 32.63
C PHE A 408 6.56 -20.60 33.05
N SER A 409 6.01 -19.43 33.37
CA SER A 409 4.61 -19.24 33.67
C SER A 409 4.13 -17.90 33.10
N LYS A 410 3.18 -17.96 32.18
CA LYS A 410 2.55 -16.76 31.59
C LYS A 410 1.86 -15.90 32.65
N GLU A 411 1.21 -16.55 33.62
CA GLU A 411 0.56 -15.86 34.74
C GLU A 411 1.58 -15.07 35.58
N ALA A 412 2.70 -15.69 35.91
CA ALA A 412 3.76 -15.02 36.67
C ALA A 412 4.39 -13.85 35.92
N VAL A 413 4.58 -13.98 34.62
CA VAL A 413 5.03 -12.88 33.73
C VAL A 413 4.01 -11.73 33.73
N ASN A 414 2.73 -12.03 33.48
CA ASN A 414 1.68 -11.03 33.49
C ASN A 414 1.49 -10.34 34.83
N ARG A 415 1.68 -11.07 35.91
CA ARG A 415 1.67 -10.51 37.28
C ARG A 415 2.83 -9.56 37.49
N SER A 416 4.03 -9.93 37.05
CA SER A 416 5.21 -9.06 37.10
C SER A 416 4.99 -7.74 36.35
N LEU A 417 4.38 -7.81 35.14
CA LEU A 417 4.06 -6.62 34.35
C LEU A 417 3.05 -5.70 35.06
N ARG A 418 2.02 -6.28 35.68
CA ARG A 418 1.02 -5.51 36.45
C ARG A 418 1.67 -4.82 37.67
N GLU A 419 2.58 -5.48 38.34
CA GLU A 419 3.31 -4.91 39.49
C GLU A 419 4.23 -3.77 39.03
N LEU A 420 4.95 -3.93 37.91
CA LEU A 420 5.76 -2.87 37.32
C LEU A 420 4.91 -1.67 36.87
N ALA A 421 3.76 -1.93 36.22
CA ALA A 421 2.82 -0.87 35.83
C ALA A 421 2.33 -0.05 37.03
N SER A 422 2.08 -0.74 38.17
CA SER A 422 1.62 -0.09 39.40
C SER A 422 2.64 0.85 40.06
N MET A 423 3.93 0.69 39.71
CA MET A 423 4.98 1.59 40.20
C MET A 423 4.88 3.03 39.60
N GLY A 424 4.14 3.22 38.50
CA GLY A 424 3.96 4.50 37.85
C GLY A 424 5.19 5.06 37.11
N HIS A 425 6.22 4.22 36.90
CA HIS A 425 7.44 4.58 36.21
C HIS A 425 7.52 3.99 34.79
N PHE A 426 6.58 3.13 34.42
CA PHE A 426 6.49 2.46 33.15
C PHE A 426 5.16 2.79 32.46
N ASP A 427 5.19 2.90 31.15
CA ASP A 427 3.98 3.05 30.35
C ASP A 427 3.35 1.65 30.11
N PRO A 428 2.17 1.38 30.67
CA PRO A 428 1.52 0.08 30.52
C PRO A 428 1.24 -0.31 29.06
N GLU A 429 1.04 0.67 28.17
CA GLU A 429 0.76 0.41 26.74
C GLU A 429 2.02 0.00 25.97
N LYS A 430 3.19 0.36 26.46
CA LYS A 430 4.48 0.02 25.85
C LYS A 430 5.16 -1.21 26.45
N MET A 431 4.66 -1.70 27.59
CA MET A 431 5.20 -2.89 28.24
C MET A 431 4.76 -4.17 27.54
N ASN A 432 5.50 -4.60 26.53
CA ASN A 432 5.27 -5.88 25.84
C ASN A 432 6.37 -6.88 26.20
N PRO A 433 6.03 -8.01 26.86
CA PRO A 433 6.99 -9.08 27.07
C PRO A 433 7.23 -9.80 25.75
N ASP A 434 8.45 -9.80 25.27
CA ASP A 434 8.88 -10.62 24.14
C ASP A 434 9.44 -11.93 24.66
N ILE A 435 8.75 -13.03 24.40
CA ILE A 435 9.09 -14.36 24.84
C ILE A 435 9.71 -15.11 23.68
N LYS A 436 11.00 -15.46 23.81
CA LYS A 436 11.73 -16.22 22.79
C LYS A 436 12.08 -17.61 23.31
N PRO A 437 11.24 -18.61 23.01
CA PRO A 437 11.53 -19.98 23.40
C PRO A 437 12.60 -20.58 22.49
N ASN A 438 13.53 -21.33 23.08
CA ASN A 438 14.52 -22.14 22.39
C ASN A 438 14.18 -23.62 22.60
N TYR A 439 13.76 -24.27 21.53
CA TYR A 439 13.33 -25.67 21.59
C TYR A 439 14.47 -26.64 21.88
N GLU A 440 15.70 -26.33 21.40
CA GLU A 440 16.85 -27.20 21.51
C GLU A 440 17.31 -27.36 22.99
N ASP A 441 17.26 -26.24 23.73
CA ASP A 441 17.74 -26.20 25.12
C ASP A 441 16.63 -26.35 26.18
N GLY A 442 15.36 -26.35 25.75
CA GLY A 442 14.22 -26.27 26.67
C GLY A 442 14.22 -24.97 27.48
N THR A 443 14.76 -23.87 26.93
CA THR A 443 14.87 -22.60 27.63
C THR A 443 14.01 -21.52 26.97
N CYS A 444 13.72 -20.50 27.77
CA CYS A 444 12.96 -19.33 27.29
C CYS A 444 13.68 -18.04 27.70
N LEU A 445 13.89 -17.16 26.76
CA LEU A 445 14.41 -15.81 26.97
C LEU A 445 13.25 -14.83 27.08
N LEU A 446 13.17 -14.10 28.18
CA LEU A 446 12.16 -13.07 28.39
C LEU A 446 12.79 -11.69 28.23
N TYR A 447 12.19 -10.86 27.34
CA TYR A 447 12.51 -9.46 27.20
C TYR A 447 11.37 -8.60 27.75
N THR A 448 11.70 -7.57 28.50
CA THR A 448 10.76 -6.50 28.83
C THR A 448 11.21 -5.27 28.06
N SER A 449 10.35 -4.72 27.23
CA SER A 449 10.64 -3.49 26.51
C SER A 449 9.86 -2.31 27.10
N ASP A 450 10.58 -1.28 27.29
CA ASP A 450 10.36 0.15 27.28
C ASP A 450 9.68 0.83 28.47
N ALA A 451 10.52 1.62 29.12
CA ALA A 451 10.11 2.69 30.01
C ALA A 451 9.63 3.92 29.21
N ALA A 452 8.75 4.70 29.80
CA ALA A 452 8.27 5.94 29.24
C ALA A 452 9.42 6.89 28.90
N ASP A 453 9.75 7.03 27.62
CA ASP A 453 10.33 8.25 27.08
C ASP A 453 9.19 9.21 26.78
N GLU A 454 9.21 10.39 27.43
CA GLU A 454 8.27 11.49 27.35
C GLU A 454 7.12 11.49 28.40
N LEU A 455 7.44 12.05 29.54
CA LEU A 455 6.58 12.94 30.30
C LEU A 455 7.33 14.24 30.58
#